data_7c0c2695ab6e85580621d68c1ba0b49c
#
_entry.id   7c0c2695ab6e85580621d68c1ba0b49c
#
_cell.length_a   1.000
_cell.length_b   1.000
_cell.length_c   1.000
_cell.angle_alpha   90.00
_cell.angle_beta   90.00
_cell.angle_gamma   90.00
#
_symmetry.space_group_name_H-M   'P 1'
#
loop_
_entity.id
_entity.type
_entity.pdbx_description
1 polymer ?
#
loop_
_entity_poly.entity_id
_entity_poly.type
_entity_poly.pdbx_seq_one_letter_code
_entity_poly.pdbx_strand_id
1 'polypeptide(L)'
;METADILVVGTGAAGLFNALQLPEKYKVLVITKSEADQADSFLAQGGMCMLLDDDDYDSYFEDTMKAGHYENNKESVDIMIRSSQHIAQELVDYGVDFQ
;
A
#
# COMPACT_ATOMS: atom_id res chain seq x y z
N MET A 1 30.59 -3.67 8.54
CA MET A 1 29.28 -4.36 8.52
C MET A 1 28.19 -3.33 8.84
N GLU A 2 27.15 -3.31 8.03
CA GLU A 2 26.04 -2.41 8.28
C GLU A 2 25.04 -3.07 9.23
N THR A 3 24.51 -2.27 10.17
CA THR A 3 23.50 -2.75 11.14
C THR A 3 22.25 -1.88 11.04
N ALA A 4 21.11 -2.45 11.31
CA ALA A 4 19.83 -1.75 11.35
C ALA A 4 18.93 -2.35 12.44
N ASP A 5 17.99 -1.55 12.92
CA ASP A 5 16.97 -2.03 13.84
C ASP A 5 15.87 -2.78 13.09
N ILE A 6 15.52 -2.30 11.89
CA ILE A 6 14.45 -2.86 11.05
C ILE A 6 14.96 -2.98 9.63
N LEU A 7 14.72 -4.15 9.03
CA LEU A 7 15.03 -4.42 7.63
C LEU A 7 13.72 -4.48 6.84
N VAL A 8 13.62 -3.65 5.80
CA VAL A 8 12.51 -3.68 4.85
C VAL A 8 13.02 -4.24 3.52
N VAL A 9 12.41 -5.29 3.04
CA VAL A 9 12.80 -5.96 1.80
C VAL A 9 11.83 -5.55 0.69
N GLY A 10 12.32 -4.76 -0.25
CA GLY A 10 11.55 -4.26 -1.39
C GLY A 10 11.33 -2.75 -1.35
N THR A 11 11.43 -2.11 -2.51
CA THR A 11 11.23 -0.67 -2.71
C THR A 11 9.94 -0.35 -3.47
N GLY A 12 9.00 -1.29 -3.50
CA GLY A 12 7.65 -1.03 -4.00
C GLY A 12 6.83 -0.19 -3.01
N ALA A 13 5.60 0.14 -3.38
CA ALA A 13 4.72 0.98 -2.57
C ALA A 13 4.55 0.45 -1.14
N ALA A 14 4.38 -0.86 -0.97
CA ALA A 14 4.19 -1.46 0.34
C ALA A 14 5.43 -1.31 1.24
N GLY A 15 6.62 -1.57 0.69
CA GLY A 15 7.88 -1.45 1.44
C GLY A 15 8.17 -0.02 1.85
N LEU A 16 8.04 0.92 0.91
CA LEU A 16 8.31 2.33 1.18
C LEU A 16 7.27 2.94 2.14
N PHE A 17 5.99 2.62 1.96
CA PHE A 17 4.94 3.09 2.86
C PHE A 17 5.17 2.57 4.28
N ASN A 18 5.50 1.28 4.41
CA ASN A 18 5.83 0.68 5.71
C ASN A 18 7.02 1.40 6.37
N ALA A 19 8.09 1.64 5.61
CA ALA A 19 9.27 2.34 6.13
C ALA A 19 8.92 3.74 6.64
N LEU A 20 8.07 4.48 5.92
CA LEU A 20 7.64 5.82 6.30
C LEU A 20 6.75 5.85 7.55
N GLN A 21 6.07 4.74 7.87
CA GLN A 21 5.22 4.63 9.06
C GLN A 21 6.02 4.31 10.34
N LEU A 22 7.28 3.91 10.21
CA LEU A 22 8.09 3.53 11.37
C LEU A 22 8.57 4.76 12.14
N PRO A 23 8.66 4.68 13.49
CA PRO A 23 9.20 5.78 14.29
C PRO A 23 10.63 6.15 13.87
N GLU A 24 10.92 7.45 13.86
CA GLU A 24 12.23 7.98 13.46
C GLU A 24 13.39 7.48 14.32
N LYS A 25 13.10 7.04 15.54
CA LYS A 25 14.13 6.51 16.46
C LYS A 25 14.80 5.24 15.94
N TYR A 26 14.17 4.52 15.03
CA TYR A 26 14.72 3.28 14.48
C TYR A 26 15.58 3.56 13.25
N LYS A 27 16.72 2.88 13.18
CA LYS A 27 17.51 2.83 11.96
C LYS A 27 16.90 1.78 11.03
N VAL A 28 16.33 2.25 9.93
CA VAL A 28 15.67 1.39 8.95
C VAL A 28 16.56 1.22 7.73
N LEU A 29 16.79 -0.03 7.34
CA LEU A 29 17.49 -0.37 6.12
C LEU A 29 16.48 -0.94 5.12
N VAL A 30 16.40 -0.32 3.95
CA VAL A 30 15.56 -0.81 2.85
C VAL A 30 16.45 -1.41 1.79
N ILE A 31 16.19 -2.66 1.41
CA ILE A 31 16.96 -3.35 0.38
C ILE A 31 16.07 -3.74 -0.79
N THR A 32 16.65 -3.80 -1.98
CA THR A 32 15.98 -4.20 -3.21
C THR A 32 16.92 -5.04 -4.07
N LYS A 33 16.36 -5.87 -4.94
CA LYS A 33 17.13 -6.72 -5.85
C LYS A 33 17.77 -5.96 -7.02
N SER A 34 17.31 -4.73 -7.27
CA SER A 34 17.79 -3.88 -8.37
C SER A 34 17.77 -2.42 -7.91
N GLU A 35 17.81 -1.47 -8.82
CA GLU A 35 17.68 -0.06 -8.46
C GLU A 35 16.27 0.23 -7.91
N ALA A 36 16.16 1.21 -7.03
CA ALA A 36 14.88 1.55 -6.38
C ALA A 36 13.78 1.93 -7.40
N ASP A 37 14.16 2.54 -8.51
CA ASP A 37 13.27 2.96 -9.59
C ASP A 37 12.90 1.81 -10.56
N GLN A 38 13.36 0.60 -10.29
CA GLN A 38 13.00 -0.59 -11.06
C GLN A 38 11.90 -1.43 -10.40
N ALA A 39 11.37 -0.99 -9.28
CA ALA A 39 10.24 -1.66 -8.64
C ALA A 39 8.98 -1.56 -9.49
N ASP A 40 8.15 -2.59 -9.45
CA ASP A 40 6.90 -2.63 -10.20
C ASP A 40 6.00 -1.44 -9.89
N SER A 41 5.96 -1.01 -8.63
CA SER A 41 5.18 0.16 -8.23
C SER A 41 5.67 1.45 -8.86
N PHE A 42 6.98 1.62 -9.04
CA PHE A 42 7.55 2.79 -9.71
C PHE A 42 7.17 2.81 -11.19
N LEU A 43 7.16 1.66 -11.83
CA LEU A 43 6.86 1.50 -13.25
C LEU A 43 5.37 1.40 -13.54
N ALA A 44 4.54 1.23 -12.51
CA ALA A 44 3.11 1.05 -12.67
C ALA A 44 2.43 2.30 -13.22
N GLN A 45 1.40 2.08 -14.04
CA GLN A 45 0.52 3.12 -14.55
C GLN A 45 -0.91 2.70 -14.24
N GLY A 46 -1.73 3.63 -13.77
CA GLY A 46 -3.11 3.34 -13.44
C GLY A 46 -3.60 4.12 -12.23
N GLY A 47 -4.70 3.69 -11.71
CA GLY A 47 -5.33 4.32 -10.56
C GLY A 47 -5.29 3.47 -9.31
N MET A 48 -5.75 4.04 -8.24
CA MET A 48 -5.98 3.36 -6.98
C MET A 48 -7.47 3.41 -6.66
N CYS A 49 -8.03 2.26 -6.34
CA CYS A 49 -9.42 2.20 -5.88
C CYS A 49 -9.50 2.59 -4.40
N MET A 50 -10.53 3.37 -4.07
CA MET A 50 -10.81 3.70 -2.69
C MET A 50 -12.32 3.80 -2.46
N LEU A 51 -12.73 3.63 -1.22
CA LEU A 51 -14.13 3.85 -0.82
C LEU A 51 -14.45 5.34 -0.92
N LEU A 52 -15.50 5.71 -1.63
CA LEU A 52 -15.92 7.11 -1.73
C LEU A 52 -16.79 7.50 -0.54
N ASP A 53 -17.77 6.66 -0.22
CA ASP A 53 -18.63 6.80 0.96
C ASP A 53 -19.05 5.42 1.45
N ASP A 54 -19.76 5.38 2.57
CA ASP A 54 -20.16 4.10 3.20
C ASP A 54 -21.13 3.29 2.32
N ASP A 55 -21.91 3.96 1.45
CA ASP A 55 -22.86 3.28 0.55
C ASP A 55 -22.14 2.48 -0.56
N ASP A 56 -20.89 2.80 -0.85
CA ASP A 56 -20.09 2.09 -1.85
C ASP A 56 -19.50 0.77 -1.34
N TYR A 57 -19.53 0.52 -0.03
CA TYR A 57 -18.84 -0.61 0.56
C TYR A 57 -19.26 -1.96 -0.02
N ASP A 58 -20.56 -2.22 -0.08
CA ASP A 58 -21.07 -3.54 -0.51
C ASP A 58 -20.69 -3.85 -1.95
N SER A 59 -20.80 -2.89 -2.86
CA SER A 59 -20.42 -3.07 -4.26
C SER A 59 -18.91 -3.24 -4.41
N TYR A 60 -18.12 -2.46 -3.69
CA TYR A 60 -16.66 -2.59 -3.70
C TYR A 60 -16.22 -3.97 -3.19
N PHE A 61 -16.81 -4.42 -2.09
CA PHE A 61 -16.53 -5.74 -1.52
C PHE A 61 -16.87 -6.86 -2.50
N GLU A 62 -18.09 -6.83 -3.07
CA GLU A 62 -18.52 -7.86 -4.01
C GLU A 62 -17.67 -7.89 -5.27
N ASP A 63 -17.36 -6.73 -5.85
CA ASP A 63 -16.52 -6.66 -7.04
C ASP A 63 -15.12 -7.20 -6.78
N THR A 64 -14.56 -6.91 -5.62
CA THR A 64 -13.24 -7.41 -5.21
C THR A 64 -13.27 -8.93 -5.02
N MET A 65 -14.29 -9.45 -4.35
CA MET A 65 -14.44 -10.89 -4.16
C MET A 65 -14.62 -11.62 -5.50
N LYS A 66 -15.42 -11.06 -6.38
CA LYS A 66 -15.66 -11.63 -7.72
C LYS A 66 -14.36 -11.63 -8.55
N ALA A 67 -13.60 -10.55 -8.53
CA ALA A 67 -12.32 -10.46 -9.24
C ALA A 67 -11.32 -11.51 -8.76
N GLY A 68 -11.34 -11.87 -7.48
CA GLY A 68 -10.53 -12.92 -6.89
C GLY A 68 -11.16 -14.32 -6.95
N HIS A 69 -12.22 -14.49 -7.75
CA HIS A 69 -12.95 -15.77 -7.88
C HIS A 69 -13.46 -16.30 -6.54
N TYR A 70 -13.77 -15.40 -5.59
CA TYR A 70 -14.24 -15.72 -4.23
C TYR A 70 -13.25 -16.54 -3.39
N GLU A 71 -11.98 -16.58 -3.81
CA GLU A 71 -10.91 -17.22 -3.04
C GLU A 71 -10.21 -16.26 -2.08
N ASN A 72 -10.57 -14.98 -2.12
CA ASN A 72 -9.99 -13.94 -1.30
C ASN A 72 -10.23 -14.20 0.20
N ASN A 73 -9.28 -13.80 1.03
CA ASN A 73 -9.49 -13.70 2.46
C ASN A 73 -10.42 -12.51 2.74
N LYS A 74 -11.62 -12.78 3.25
CA LYS A 74 -12.67 -11.77 3.46
C LYS A 74 -12.25 -10.70 4.45
N GLU A 75 -11.54 -11.08 5.52
CA GLU A 75 -11.06 -10.14 6.52
C GLU A 75 -10.05 -9.16 5.92
N SER A 76 -9.12 -9.66 5.10
CA SER A 76 -8.14 -8.81 4.41
C SER A 76 -8.79 -7.84 3.42
N VAL A 77 -9.82 -8.30 2.71
CA VAL A 77 -10.59 -7.43 1.80
C VAL A 77 -11.30 -6.33 2.57
N ASP A 78 -11.94 -6.67 3.70
CA ASP A 78 -12.61 -5.70 4.56
C ASP A 78 -11.64 -4.63 5.08
N ILE A 79 -10.49 -5.04 5.59
CA ILE A 79 -9.45 -4.11 6.07
C ILE A 79 -8.99 -3.18 4.93
N MET A 80 -8.72 -3.73 3.76
CA MET A 80 -8.28 -2.96 2.59
C MET A 80 -9.30 -1.87 2.24
N ILE A 81 -10.58 -2.23 2.15
CA ILE A 81 -11.63 -1.29 1.75
C ILE A 81 -11.83 -0.22 2.82
N ARG A 82 -11.97 -0.63 4.08
CA ARG A 82 -12.25 0.32 5.18
C ARG A 82 -11.09 1.28 5.45
N SER A 83 -9.86 0.86 5.21
CA SER A 83 -8.68 1.72 5.39
C SER A 83 -8.38 2.60 4.18
N SER A 84 -9.03 2.38 3.03
CA SER A 84 -8.65 3.00 1.76
C SER A 84 -8.67 4.53 1.79
N GLN A 85 -9.68 5.15 2.40
CA GLN A 85 -9.77 6.61 2.49
C GLN A 85 -8.63 7.19 3.33
N HIS A 86 -8.37 6.59 4.48
CA HIS A 86 -7.29 7.00 5.37
C HIS A 86 -5.92 6.87 4.69
N ILE A 87 -5.68 5.74 4.02
CA ILE A 87 -4.43 5.50 3.30
C ILE A 87 -4.26 6.48 2.14
N ALA A 88 -5.33 6.75 1.37
CA ALA A 88 -5.28 7.73 0.30
C ALA A 88 -4.90 9.12 0.83
N GLN A 89 -5.46 9.54 1.97
CA GLN A 89 -5.11 10.80 2.59
C GLN A 89 -3.65 10.84 3.05
N GLU A 90 -3.15 9.76 3.65
CA GLU A 90 -1.75 9.70 4.05
C GLU A 90 -0.81 9.81 2.85
N LEU A 91 -1.15 9.17 1.71
CA LEU A 91 -0.36 9.29 0.50
C LEU A 91 -0.34 10.73 -0.02
N VAL A 92 -1.46 11.44 0.02
CA VAL A 92 -1.52 12.86 -0.32
C VAL A 92 -0.62 13.68 0.62
N ASP A 93 -0.65 13.38 1.91
CA ASP A 93 0.19 14.07 2.90
C ASP A 93 1.69 13.84 2.66
N TYR A 94 2.07 12.69 2.09
CA TYR A 94 3.44 12.42 1.66
C TYR A 94 3.80 13.05 0.32
N GLY A 95 2.86 13.68 -0.37
CA GLY A 95 3.11 14.42 -1.61
C GLY A 95 2.65 13.71 -2.89
N VAL A 96 1.89 12.62 -2.79
CA VAL A 96 1.31 11.98 -3.98
C VAL A 96 0.20 12.86 -4.53
N ASP A 97 0.29 13.17 -5.82
CA ASP A 97 -0.69 13.98 -6.54
C ASP A 97 -1.63 13.07 -7.34
N PHE A 98 -2.83 12.88 -6.84
CA PHE A 98 -3.89 12.13 -7.52
C PHE A 98 -4.67 13.06 -8.45
N GLN A 99 -4.90 12.59 -9.67
CA GLN A 99 -5.68 13.31 -10.67
C GLN A 99 -7.14 12.85 -10.70
#